data_a1ba6a8abe2186efad77dd00853e66ec
#
_entry.id   a1ba6a8abe2186efad77dd00853e66ec
#
_cell.length_a   1.000
_cell.length_b   1.000
_cell.length_c   1.000
_cell.angle_alpha   90.00
_cell.angle_beta   90.00
_cell.angle_gamma   90.00
#
_symmetry.space_group_name_H-M   'P 1'
#
loop_
_entity.id
_entity.type
_entity.pdbx_description
1 polymer ?
#
loop_
_entity_poly.entity_id
_entity_poly.type
_entity_poly.pdbx_seq_one_letter_code
_entity_poly.pdbx_strand_id
1 'polypeptide(L)'
;MGIVWGEQIELEDYLQENKNKPYKITTPIRFISCFSGIGCQISALKKLDWPYEDYKTSEWDAQAVKMYNAMHFKDYTNYAQNKNIDELIDFLFMKGVSVDGKIPLTYDKIKRKGEKWIIETYNNFIATHNIGSIINVHAEDLEIKNVDKYTYILVYSYPCQAISFAGKQEGYEKGSGTSSSLLWEIGRILEECKEQDCLPQILLAENVAACHSKKFLVQFNSWLETLNSLGYKTFWTDMNAKDYGIPQSRNRTFILSILNKNANYTFPKPIKLTTCMKDFLEDEVDERYYLNTPKAKALIEKLLERGGLKDLPINSPLGNITPADNDKIHQRNWVFNENGVCPCITSTAYKDPTRIMIEKGFDHE
;
A
#
# COMPACT_ATOMS: atom_id res chain seq x y z
N MET A 1 -50.99 36.81 16.30
CA MET A 1 -49.98 36.04 15.56
C MET A 1 -48.73 35.98 16.43
N GLY A 2 -48.56 34.90 17.14
CA GLY A 2 -47.38 34.69 18.01
C GLY A 2 -46.24 34.09 17.16
N ILE A 3 -45.08 34.72 17.21
CA ILE A 3 -43.83 34.21 16.67
C ILE A 3 -43.35 33.12 17.65
N VAL A 4 -43.39 31.85 17.22
CA VAL A 4 -42.75 30.77 17.96
C VAL A 4 -41.26 30.91 17.72
N TRP A 5 -40.53 31.27 18.76
CA TRP A 5 -39.06 31.21 18.76
C TRP A 5 -38.67 29.75 18.79
N GLY A 6 -37.91 29.29 17.77
CA GLY A 6 -37.33 27.99 17.78
C GLY A 6 -36.40 27.84 19.00
N GLU A 7 -36.34 26.62 19.52
CA GLU A 7 -35.48 26.25 20.65
C GLU A 7 -34.07 26.80 20.43
N GLN A 8 -33.59 27.64 21.32
CA GLN A 8 -32.20 28.04 21.39
C GLN A 8 -31.40 26.80 21.84
N ILE A 9 -30.80 26.13 20.86
CA ILE A 9 -29.75 25.13 21.19
C ILE A 9 -28.57 25.94 21.74
N GLU A 10 -28.18 25.72 22.97
CA GLU A 10 -26.99 26.32 23.57
C GLU A 10 -25.79 26.03 22.67
N LEU A 11 -24.95 27.04 22.41
CA LEU A 11 -23.78 26.91 21.54
C LEU A 11 -22.86 25.75 21.96
N GLU A 12 -22.81 25.47 23.26
CA GLU A 12 -22.06 24.35 23.83
C GLU A 12 -22.65 23.00 23.43
N ASP A 13 -23.97 22.83 23.46
CA ASP A 13 -24.66 21.63 23.02
C ASP A 13 -24.50 21.41 21.50
N TYR A 14 -24.62 22.48 20.71
CA TYR A 14 -24.36 22.43 19.27
C TYR A 14 -22.90 22.04 18.96
N LEU A 15 -21.94 22.57 19.70
CA LEU A 15 -20.52 22.24 19.57
C LEU A 15 -20.24 20.81 20.04
N GLN A 16 -20.94 20.32 21.07
CA GLN A 16 -20.82 18.95 21.60
C GLN A 16 -21.44 17.92 20.64
N GLU A 17 -22.63 18.20 20.09
CA GLU A 17 -23.24 17.38 19.06
C GLU A 17 -22.40 17.30 17.78
N ASN A 18 -21.80 18.39 17.33
CA ASN A 18 -20.96 18.40 16.16
C ASN A 18 -19.58 17.81 16.39
N LYS A 19 -19.05 17.80 17.62
CA LYS A 19 -17.79 17.10 17.97
C LYS A 19 -17.85 15.60 17.78
N ASN A 20 -19.03 15.01 17.84
CA ASN A 20 -19.23 13.55 17.76
C ASN A 20 -19.71 13.06 16.37
N LYS A 21 -20.00 13.96 15.45
CA LYS A 21 -20.41 13.56 14.10
C LYS A 21 -19.18 13.16 13.28
N PRO A 22 -19.18 11.98 12.63
CA PRO A 22 -18.08 11.60 11.75
C PRO A 22 -17.96 12.59 10.59
N TYR A 23 -16.72 12.86 10.18
CA TYR A 23 -16.46 13.67 8.98
C TYR A 23 -17.09 13.02 7.77
N LYS A 24 -17.86 13.79 7.00
CA LYS A 24 -18.53 13.32 5.77
C LYS A 24 -17.94 14.01 4.55
N ILE A 25 -17.59 13.23 3.56
CA ILE A 25 -17.23 13.73 2.24
C ILE A 25 -18.54 14.00 1.48
N THR A 26 -18.71 15.20 0.98
CA THR A 26 -19.92 15.65 0.29
C THR A 26 -19.68 16.08 -1.17
N THR A 27 -18.43 16.15 -1.59
CA THR A 27 -18.02 16.54 -2.94
C THR A 27 -17.40 15.34 -3.66
N PRO A 28 -17.36 15.34 -5.02
CA PRO A 28 -16.67 14.31 -5.78
C PRO A 28 -15.21 14.16 -5.35
N ILE A 29 -14.73 12.91 -5.32
CA ILE A 29 -13.39 12.59 -4.85
C ILE A 29 -12.41 12.58 -6.01
N ARG A 30 -11.27 13.27 -5.83
CA ARG A 30 -10.06 13.14 -6.63
C ARG A 30 -9.00 12.43 -5.82
N PHE A 31 -8.57 11.28 -6.31
CA PHE A 31 -7.66 10.39 -5.61
C PHE A 31 -6.24 10.57 -6.15
N ILE A 32 -5.31 10.90 -5.25
CA ILE A 32 -3.88 11.05 -5.54
C ILE A 32 -3.16 9.95 -4.80
N SER A 33 -2.41 9.12 -5.53
CA SER A 33 -1.66 8.00 -4.95
C SER A 33 -0.17 8.19 -5.10
N CYS A 34 0.53 8.46 -4.00
CA CYS A 34 1.99 8.52 -3.95
C CYS A 34 2.58 7.17 -3.52
N PHE A 35 3.71 6.78 -4.13
CA PHE A 35 4.25 5.42 -4.01
C PHE A 35 3.21 4.38 -4.43
N SER A 36 2.56 4.64 -5.56
CA SER A 36 1.32 3.95 -5.93
C SER A 36 1.52 2.45 -6.20
N GLY A 37 2.73 2.01 -6.53
CA GLY A 37 3.02 0.63 -6.88
C GLY A 37 2.09 0.12 -7.98
N ILE A 38 1.43 -0.99 -7.74
CA ILE A 38 0.44 -1.58 -8.67
C ILE A 38 -1.02 -1.19 -8.35
N GLY A 39 -1.26 -0.22 -7.45
CA GLY A 39 -2.59 0.33 -7.18
C GLY A 39 -3.47 -0.45 -6.21
N CYS A 40 -2.92 -0.96 -5.11
CA CYS A 40 -3.72 -1.65 -4.08
C CYS A 40 -4.85 -0.78 -3.52
N GLN A 41 -4.60 0.52 -3.37
CA GLN A 41 -5.56 1.51 -2.86
C GLN A 41 -6.76 1.67 -3.82
N ILE A 42 -6.49 1.74 -5.13
CA ILE A 42 -7.53 1.81 -6.16
C ILE A 42 -8.35 0.52 -6.20
N SER A 43 -7.70 -0.64 -6.03
CA SER A 43 -8.42 -1.91 -5.91
C SER A 43 -9.38 -1.91 -4.72
N ALA A 44 -9.02 -1.29 -3.60
CA ALA A 44 -9.89 -1.14 -2.44
C ALA A 44 -11.08 -0.21 -2.73
N LEU A 45 -10.86 0.94 -3.36
CA LEU A 45 -11.92 1.88 -3.74
C LEU A 45 -12.92 1.25 -4.71
N LYS A 46 -12.44 0.49 -5.70
CA LYS A 46 -13.32 -0.26 -6.63
C LYS A 46 -14.21 -1.27 -5.92
N LYS A 47 -13.71 -1.93 -4.86
CA LYS A 47 -14.53 -2.86 -4.06
C LYS A 47 -15.58 -2.16 -3.21
N LEU A 48 -15.36 -0.91 -2.84
CA LEU A 48 -16.32 -0.11 -2.07
C LEU A 48 -17.42 0.51 -2.96
N ASP A 49 -17.31 0.40 -4.30
CA ASP A 49 -18.20 1.02 -5.27
C ASP A 49 -18.39 2.52 -5.00
N TRP A 50 -17.35 3.18 -4.57
CA TRP A 50 -17.37 4.59 -4.22
C TRP A 50 -16.96 5.43 -5.43
N PRO A 51 -17.72 6.47 -5.83
CA PRO A 51 -17.38 7.29 -6.98
C PRO A 51 -16.13 8.14 -6.70
N TYR A 52 -15.11 7.97 -7.53
CA TYR A 52 -13.85 8.72 -7.46
C TYR A 52 -13.25 8.88 -8.86
N GLU A 53 -12.41 9.88 -9.01
CA GLU A 53 -11.50 10.08 -10.13
C GLU A 53 -10.09 9.64 -9.71
N ASP A 54 -9.47 8.68 -10.41
CA ASP A 54 -8.05 8.33 -10.24
C ASP A 54 -7.22 9.43 -10.90
N TYR A 55 -6.90 10.45 -10.09
CA TYR A 55 -6.51 11.77 -10.58
C TYR A 55 -5.04 11.88 -10.90
N LYS A 56 -4.16 11.49 -9.96
CA LYS A 56 -2.71 11.49 -10.12
C LYS A 56 -2.09 10.29 -9.43
N THR A 57 -1.03 9.76 -10.03
CA THR A 57 -0.18 8.74 -9.40
C THR A 57 1.26 9.22 -9.35
N SER A 58 2.01 8.88 -8.32
CA SER A 58 3.46 9.04 -8.27
C SER A 58 4.10 7.69 -8.04
N GLU A 59 4.75 7.18 -9.08
CA GLU A 59 5.50 5.93 -9.09
C GLU A 59 6.65 6.05 -10.09
N TRP A 60 7.81 5.58 -9.73
CA TRP A 60 9.00 5.68 -10.58
C TRP A 60 9.40 4.36 -11.25
N ASP A 61 8.95 3.21 -10.70
CA ASP A 61 9.24 1.90 -11.28
C ASP A 61 8.39 1.66 -12.53
N ALA A 62 9.05 1.59 -13.68
CA ALA A 62 8.39 1.42 -14.97
C ALA A 62 7.53 0.14 -15.05
N GLN A 63 7.91 -0.94 -14.34
CA GLN A 63 7.12 -2.16 -14.33
C GLN A 63 5.87 -2.01 -13.47
N ALA A 64 5.98 -1.34 -12.33
CA ALA A 64 4.83 -1.04 -11.47
C ALA A 64 3.82 -0.15 -12.22
N VAL A 65 4.27 0.89 -12.91
CA VAL A 65 3.42 1.77 -13.74
C VAL A 65 2.73 1.00 -14.85
N LYS A 66 3.45 0.12 -15.55
CA LYS A 66 2.86 -0.76 -16.58
C LYS A 66 1.79 -1.68 -16.00
N MET A 67 2.04 -2.29 -14.85
CA MET A 67 1.07 -3.14 -14.17
C MET A 67 -0.14 -2.34 -13.68
N TYR A 68 0.08 -1.13 -13.16
CA TYR A 68 -0.99 -0.22 -12.75
C TYR A 68 -1.95 0.07 -13.91
N ASN A 69 -1.41 0.43 -15.09
CA ASN A 69 -2.21 0.62 -16.29
C ASN A 69 -2.99 -0.65 -16.66
N ALA A 70 -2.33 -1.80 -16.74
CA ALA A 70 -2.97 -3.06 -17.12
C ALA A 70 -4.11 -3.47 -16.19
N MET A 71 -3.99 -3.18 -14.90
CA MET A 71 -4.99 -3.56 -13.87
C MET A 71 -6.14 -2.55 -13.75
N HIS A 72 -5.88 -1.26 -13.90
CA HIS A 72 -6.83 -0.23 -13.49
C HIS A 72 -7.38 0.61 -14.62
N PHE A 73 -6.58 0.99 -15.61
CA PHE A 73 -6.98 1.84 -16.74
C PHE A 73 -7.26 1.02 -18.00
N LYS A 74 -6.38 0.07 -18.32
CA LYS A 74 -6.41 -0.70 -19.59
C LYS A 74 -6.38 0.23 -20.82
N ASP A 75 -5.66 1.34 -20.68
CA ASP A 75 -5.49 2.33 -21.73
C ASP A 75 -4.20 2.03 -22.49
N TYR A 76 -4.31 1.63 -23.75
CA TYR A 76 -3.22 1.27 -24.64
C TYR A 76 -3.08 2.27 -25.79
N THR A 77 -3.57 3.49 -25.59
CA THR A 77 -3.45 4.58 -26.58
C THR A 77 -1.98 4.92 -26.83
N ASN A 78 -1.62 5.13 -28.07
CA ASN A 78 -0.26 5.57 -28.42
C ASN A 78 -0.13 7.09 -28.25
N TYR A 79 0.16 7.54 -27.06
CA TYR A 79 0.41 8.95 -26.73
C TYR A 79 1.74 9.48 -27.27
N ALA A 80 2.64 8.57 -27.72
CA ALA A 80 3.91 8.93 -28.34
C ALA A 80 3.78 9.23 -29.84
N GLN A 81 2.58 9.06 -30.42
CA GLN A 81 2.36 9.35 -31.83
C GLN A 81 2.75 10.80 -32.15
N ASN A 82 3.55 10.99 -33.19
CA ASN A 82 4.06 12.28 -33.64
C ASN A 82 5.03 13.00 -32.67
N LYS A 83 5.58 12.29 -31.68
CA LYS A 83 6.64 12.83 -30.81
C LYS A 83 8.00 12.33 -31.22
N ASN A 84 9.01 13.18 -31.04
CA ASN A 84 10.39 12.78 -31.22
C ASN A 84 10.83 11.86 -30.07
N ILE A 85 11.64 10.85 -30.38
CA ILE A 85 12.14 9.91 -29.38
C ILE A 85 12.96 10.60 -28.27
N ASP A 86 13.70 11.66 -28.60
CA ASP A 86 14.47 12.43 -27.62
C ASP A 86 13.53 13.16 -26.64
N GLU A 87 12.39 13.68 -27.09
CA GLU A 87 11.36 14.26 -26.19
C GLU A 87 10.81 13.23 -25.20
N LEU A 88 10.63 11.97 -25.65
CA LEU A 88 10.17 10.90 -24.76
C LEU A 88 11.24 10.52 -23.73
N ILE A 89 12.50 10.54 -24.14
CA ILE A 89 13.64 10.28 -23.24
C ILE A 89 13.75 11.40 -22.21
N ASP A 90 13.65 12.66 -22.62
CA ASP A 90 13.64 13.83 -21.74
C ASP A 90 12.51 13.71 -20.70
N PHE A 91 11.30 13.40 -21.15
CA PHE A 91 10.15 13.19 -20.25
C PHE A 91 10.44 12.11 -19.20
N LEU A 92 10.89 10.93 -19.62
CA LEU A 92 11.16 9.82 -18.71
C LEU A 92 12.32 10.13 -17.75
N PHE A 93 13.33 10.86 -18.23
CA PHE A 93 14.43 11.31 -17.39
C PHE A 93 13.97 12.31 -16.33
N MET A 94 13.18 13.31 -16.71
CA MET A 94 12.60 14.30 -15.79
C MET A 94 11.66 13.64 -14.76
N LYS A 95 10.92 12.60 -15.17
CA LYS A 95 10.07 11.80 -14.24
C LYS A 95 10.89 10.87 -13.33
N GLY A 96 12.21 10.79 -13.50
CA GLY A 96 13.10 9.98 -12.66
C GLY A 96 12.81 8.48 -12.76
N VAL A 97 12.49 7.97 -13.97
CA VAL A 97 12.10 6.58 -14.17
C VAL A 97 13.16 5.60 -13.68
N SER A 98 12.74 4.53 -13.01
CA SER A 98 13.56 3.40 -12.55
C SER A 98 13.08 2.08 -13.16
N VAL A 99 13.93 1.06 -13.15
CA VAL A 99 13.58 -0.32 -13.56
C VAL A 99 13.82 -1.35 -12.44
N ASP A 100 14.38 -0.92 -11.34
CA ASP A 100 14.70 -1.79 -10.20
C ASP A 100 14.21 -1.23 -8.85
N GLY A 101 13.54 -0.06 -8.89
CA GLY A 101 13.04 0.63 -7.71
C GLY A 101 14.14 1.10 -6.74
N LYS A 102 15.40 1.18 -7.18
CA LYS A 102 16.54 1.55 -6.32
C LYS A 102 17.22 2.84 -6.74
N ILE A 103 17.44 3.01 -8.05
CA ILE A 103 18.09 4.19 -8.61
C ILE A 103 17.33 4.63 -9.87
N PRO A 104 17.23 5.94 -10.12
CA PRO A 104 16.71 6.43 -11.39
C PRO A 104 17.67 6.11 -12.54
N LEU A 105 17.12 5.91 -13.73
CA LEU A 105 17.91 5.75 -14.93
C LEU A 105 18.54 7.09 -15.35
N THR A 106 19.79 7.04 -15.77
CA THR A 106 20.41 8.19 -16.47
C THR A 106 19.87 8.28 -17.89
N TYR A 107 20.00 9.45 -18.53
CA TYR A 107 19.59 9.70 -19.91
C TYR A 107 20.09 8.61 -20.87
N ASP A 108 21.40 8.31 -20.82
CA ASP A 108 22.01 7.27 -21.67
C ASP A 108 21.46 5.87 -21.40
N LYS A 109 21.13 5.56 -20.15
CA LYS A 109 20.52 4.26 -19.80
C LYS A 109 19.11 4.16 -20.35
N ILE A 110 18.32 5.24 -20.36
CA ILE A 110 17.00 5.27 -20.97
C ILE A 110 17.14 5.03 -22.47
N LYS A 111 18.04 5.77 -23.14
CA LYS A 111 18.31 5.62 -24.57
C LYS A 111 18.69 4.19 -24.98
N ARG A 112 19.50 3.51 -24.16
CA ARG A 112 19.92 2.11 -24.40
C ARG A 112 18.78 1.08 -24.23
N LYS A 113 17.63 1.44 -23.64
CA LYS A 113 16.47 0.55 -23.55
C LYS A 113 15.80 0.28 -24.90
N GLY A 114 16.05 1.14 -25.88
CA GLY A 114 15.51 1.06 -27.23
C GLY A 114 14.11 1.66 -27.34
N GLU A 115 13.77 2.05 -28.57
CA GLU A 115 12.58 2.83 -28.91
C GLU A 115 11.28 2.19 -28.40
N LYS A 116 11.10 0.89 -28.62
CA LYS A 116 9.91 0.17 -28.18
C LYS A 116 9.64 0.30 -26.67
N TRP A 117 10.69 0.16 -25.84
CA TRP A 117 10.56 0.29 -24.40
C TRP A 117 10.28 1.73 -23.99
N ILE A 118 10.91 2.71 -24.64
CA ILE A 118 10.72 4.13 -24.37
C ILE A 118 9.27 4.53 -24.64
N ILE A 119 8.74 4.18 -25.82
CA ILE A 119 7.36 4.45 -26.22
C ILE A 119 6.38 3.78 -25.27
N GLU A 120 6.56 2.50 -24.98
CA GLU A 120 5.68 1.76 -24.06
C GLU A 120 5.68 2.40 -22.66
N THR A 121 6.85 2.74 -22.12
CA THR A 121 6.96 3.34 -20.79
C THR A 121 6.31 4.73 -20.76
N TYR A 122 6.59 5.57 -21.75
CA TYR A 122 5.96 6.88 -21.89
C TYR A 122 4.43 6.77 -21.92
N ASN A 123 3.88 5.89 -22.77
CA ASN A 123 2.45 5.70 -22.92
C ASN A 123 1.80 5.27 -21.57
N ASN A 124 2.45 4.37 -20.82
CA ASN A 124 1.94 3.95 -19.51
C ASN A 124 1.96 5.10 -18.48
N PHE A 125 3.00 5.94 -18.49
CA PHE A 125 3.06 7.11 -17.62
C PHE A 125 1.93 8.09 -17.90
N ILE A 126 1.63 8.36 -19.18
CA ILE A 126 0.53 9.25 -19.57
C ILE A 126 -0.83 8.63 -19.22
N ALA A 127 -1.04 7.36 -19.59
CA ALA A 127 -2.28 6.63 -19.35
C ALA A 127 -2.67 6.55 -17.86
N THR A 128 -1.68 6.55 -16.97
CA THR A 128 -1.91 6.45 -15.51
C THR A 128 -1.82 7.80 -14.80
N HIS A 129 -1.80 8.90 -15.53
CA HIS A 129 -1.61 10.26 -14.99
C HIS A 129 -0.40 10.36 -14.05
N ASN A 130 0.69 9.64 -14.39
CA ASN A 130 1.84 9.47 -13.52
C ASN A 130 2.76 10.69 -13.53
N ILE A 131 2.98 11.26 -12.35
CA ILE A 131 3.84 12.44 -12.17
C ILE A 131 5.30 12.09 -11.86
N GLY A 132 5.65 10.81 -11.76
CA GLY A 132 7.03 10.32 -11.64
C GLY A 132 7.50 10.06 -10.22
N SER A 133 8.81 10.13 -10.03
CA SER A 133 9.49 9.94 -8.75
C SER A 133 9.11 11.02 -7.75
N ILE A 134 8.77 10.63 -6.53
CA ILE A 134 8.36 11.55 -5.45
C ILE A 134 9.39 12.65 -5.15
N ILE A 135 10.66 12.40 -5.42
CA ILE A 135 11.76 13.37 -5.22
C ILE A 135 11.62 14.55 -6.21
N ASN A 136 11.09 14.30 -7.39
CA ASN A 136 10.93 15.29 -8.47
C ASN A 136 9.52 15.91 -8.49
N VAL A 137 8.61 15.44 -7.63
CA VAL A 137 7.23 15.94 -7.57
C VAL A 137 7.18 17.21 -6.72
N HIS A 138 6.45 18.21 -7.21
CA HIS A 138 6.12 19.46 -6.52
C HIS A 138 4.62 19.64 -6.39
N ALA A 139 4.19 20.63 -5.61
CA ALA A 139 2.76 20.91 -5.40
C ALA A 139 2.00 21.15 -6.72
N GLU A 140 2.63 21.82 -7.70
CA GLU A 140 2.04 22.09 -9.01
C GLU A 140 1.72 20.80 -9.79
N ASP A 141 2.52 19.75 -9.64
CA ASP A 141 2.30 18.46 -10.33
C ASP A 141 1.02 17.75 -9.83
N LEU A 142 0.61 18.01 -8.58
CA LEU A 142 -0.63 17.47 -8.02
C LEU A 142 -1.87 18.11 -8.64
N GLU A 143 -1.76 19.30 -9.24
CA GLU A 143 -2.84 20.04 -9.88
C GLU A 143 -4.09 20.20 -8.99
N ILE A 144 -3.91 20.37 -7.68
CA ILE A 144 -5.01 20.56 -6.73
C ILE A 144 -5.63 21.93 -6.94
N LYS A 145 -6.87 21.97 -7.44
CA LYS A 145 -7.61 23.17 -7.77
C LYS A 145 -9.08 22.99 -7.40
N ASN A 146 -9.79 24.11 -7.17
CA ASN A 146 -11.21 24.08 -6.85
C ASN A 146 -11.53 23.17 -5.64
N VAL A 147 -10.81 23.37 -4.55
CA VAL A 147 -10.97 22.59 -3.29
C VAL A 147 -12.35 22.73 -2.65
N ASP A 148 -13.14 23.69 -3.09
CA ASP A 148 -14.56 23.86 -2.77
C ASP A 148 -15.47 22.89 -3.53
N LYS A 149 -15.05 22.44 -4.71
CA LYS A 149 -15.82 21.55 -5.61
C LYS A 149 -15.41 20.09 -5.52
N TYR A 150 -14.18 19.80 -5.13
CA TYR A 150 -13.61 18.47 -5.07
C TYR A 150 -12.98 18.19 -3.72
N THR A 151 -13.12 16.97 -3.23
CA THR A 151 -12.33 16.46 -2.10
C THR A 151 -11.11 15.71 -2.64
N TYR A 152 -9.91 16.21 -2.36
CA TYR A 152 -8.67 15.53 -2.69
C TYR A 152 -8.25 14.61 -1.55
N ILE A 153 -8.11 13.33 -1.87
CA ILE A 153 -7.55 12.33 -0.96
C ILE A 153 -6.17 11.96 -1.47
N LEU A 154 -5.14 12.28 -0.70
CA LEU A 154 -3.76 11.91 -1.00
C LEU A 154 -3.37 10.71 -0.14
N VAL A 155 -3.05 9.59 -0.80
CA VAL A 155 -2.59 8.36 -0.14
C VAL A 155 -1.11 8.15 -0.39
N TYR A 156 -0.38 7.74 0.65
CA TYR A 156 1.06 7.49 0.56
C TYR A 156 1.48 6.30 1.42
N SER A 157 2.01 5.26 0.76
CA SER A 157 2.58 4.07 1.40
C SER A 157 4.08 4.06 1.17
N TYR A 158 4.78 4.92 1.91
CA TYR A 158 6.22 5.12 1.72
C TYR A 158 7.03 3.86 2.02
N PRO A 159 8.24 3.70 1.41
CA PRO A 159 9.03 2.49 1.57
C PRO A 159 9.32 2.14 3.03
N CYS A 160 9.16 0.87 3.40
CA CYS A 160 9.34 0.37 4.77
C CYS A 160 10.66 -0.38 5.00
N GLN A 161 11.54 -0.48 3.97
CA GLN A 161 12.74 -1.33 4.03
C GLN A 161 13.72 -0.93 5.15
N ALA A 162 13.80 0.37 5.47
CA ALA A 162 14.68 0.87 6.51
C ALA A 162 14.09 0.80 7.93
N ILE A 163 12.82 0.41 8.10
CA ILE A 163 12.13 0.35 9.40
C ILE A 163 11.56 -1.02 9.74
N SER A 164 11.30 -1.88 8.74
CA SER A 164 10.73 -3.19 8.97
C SER A 164 11.69 -4.13 9.72
N PHE A 165 11.14 -5.10 10.47
CA PHE A 165 11.95 -6.12 11.16
C PHE A 165 12.78 -6.99 10.20
N ALA A 166 12.32 -7.15 8.96
CA ALA A 166 13.06 -7.86 7.91
C ALA A 166 14.12 -6.99 7.22
N GLY A 167 14.14 -5.69 7.49
CA GLY A 167 15.05 -4.71 6.90
C GLY A 167 16.24 -4.40 7.81
N LYS A 168 17.01 -3.40 7.41
CA LYS A 168 18.23 -2.98 8.15
C LYS A 168 17.92 -2.17 9.40
N GLN A 169 16.69 -1.71 9.59
CA GLN A 169 16.27 -0.86 10.71
C GLN A 169 17.12 0.42 10.89
N GLU A 170 17.47 1.06 9.77
CA GLU A 170 18.27 2.29 9.71
C GLU A 170 17.47 3.54 10.12
N GLY A 171 16.12 3.43 10.08
CA GLY A 171 15.21 4.52 10.42
C GLY A 171 14.76 5.35 9.22
N TYR A 172 14.08 6.45 9.53
CA TYR A 172 13.49 7.35 8.51
C TYR A 172 13.60 8.83 8.93
N GLU A 173 14.71 9.22 9.58
CA GLU A 173 14.96 10.61 9.90
C GLU A 173 15.01 11.49 8.66
N LYS A 174 14.58 12.74 8.81
CA LYS A 174 14.64 13.75 7.74
C LYS A 174 16.10 13.91 7.30
N GLY A 175 16.36 13.75 6.00
CA GLY A 175 17.70 13.89 5.43
C GLY A 175 18.63 12.69 5.64
N SER A 176 18.18 11.57 6.22
CA SER A 176 19.02 10.37 6.41
C SER A 176 19.40 9.64 5.11
N GLY A 177 18.73 9.93 4.00
CA GLY A 177 18.98 9.27 2.71
C GLY A 177 18.51 7.81 2.65
N THR A 178 17.84 7.29 3.68
CA THR A 178 17.25 5.95 3.66
C THR A 178 16.01 5.91 2.76
N SER A 179 15.65 4.72 2.25
CA SER A 179 14.44 4.58 1.45
C SER A 179 13.17 5.01 2.21
N SER A 180 13.12 4.78 3.53
CA SER A 180 11.97 5.17 4.35
C SER A 180 11.93 6.66 4.66
N SER A 181 13.05 7.40 4.54
CA SER A 181 13.09 8.86 4.69
C SER A 181 12.39 9.61 3.54
N LEU A 182 11.99 8.92 2.47
CA LEU A 182 11.14 9.47 1.42
C LEU A 182 9.75 9.92 1.93
N LEU A 183 9.36 9.54 3.14
CA LEU A 183 8.23 10.15 3.85
C LEU A 183 8.34 11.67 3.89
N TRP A 184 9.54 12.22 4.07
CA TRP A 184 9.77 13.65 4.20
C TRP A 184 9.62 14.42 2.87
N GLU A 185 9.64 13.72 1.73
CA GLU A 185 9.26 14.31 0.45
C GLU A 185 7.75 14.61 0.41
N ILE A 186 6.91 13.75 1.02
CA ILE A 186 5.50 14.09 1.22
C ILE A 186 5.38 15.34 2.10
N GLY A 187 6.19 15.45 3.16
CA GLY A 187 6.21 16.65 4.01
C GLY A 187 6.55 17.91 3.21
N ARG A 188 7.59 17.87 2.36
CA ARG A 188 7.99 18.97 1.48
C ARG A 188 6.85 19.37 0.53
N ILE A 189 6.24 18.40 -0.14
CA ILE A 189 5.13 18.65 -1.07
C ILE A 189 3.95 19.28 -0.33
N LEU A 190 3.62 18.81 0.88
CA LEU A 190 2.53 19.38 1.67
C LEU A 190 2.86 20.81 2.16
N GLU A 191 4.13 21.12 2.49
CA GLU A 191 4.58 22.47 2.81
C GLU A 191 4.39 23.40 1.60
N GLU A 192 4.81 22.96 0.41
CA GLU A 192 4.58 23.68 -0.86
C GLU A 192 3.07 23.88 -1.15
N CYS A 193 2.25 22.83 -0.93
CA CYS A 193 0.79 22.95 -1.08
C CYS A 193 0.19 23.96 -0.11
N LYS A 194 0.71 24.05 1.12
CA LYS A 194 0.26 25.04 2.10
C LYS A 194 0.57 26.46 1.66
N GLU A 195 1.76 26.70 1.12
CA GLU A 195 2.18 28.00 0.58
C GLU A 195 1.31 28.44 -0.60
N GLN A 196 0.77 27.48 -1.36
CA GLN A 196 -0.07 27.71 -2.53
C GLN A 196 -1.59 27.59 -2.24
N ASP A 197 -1.97 27.43 -0.99
CA ASP A 197 -3.39 27.30 -0.55
C ASP A 197 -4.12 26.12 -1.21
N CYS A 198 -3.39 25.01 -1.48
CA CYS A 198 -3.89 23.83 -2.19
C CYS A 198 -3.68 22.52 -1.43
N LEU A 199 -3.74 22.52 -0.10
CA LEU A 199 -3.62 21.31 0.70
C LEU A 199 -4.73 20.29 0.36
N PRO A 200 -4.40 18.99 0.19
CA PRO A 200 -5.41 17.92 0.11
C PRO A 200 -6.25 17.89 1.39
N GLN A 201 -7.56 17.69 1.29
CA GLN A 201 -8.42 17.68 2.47
C GLN A 201 -8.22 16.45 3.35
N ILE A 202 -7.82 15.32 2.75
CA ILE A 202 -7.62 14.06 3.47
C ILE A 202 -6.28 13.45 3.06
N LEU A 203 -5.53 12.99 4.06
CA LEU A 203 -4.32 12.21 3.87
C LEU A 203 -4.52 10.82 4.47
N LEU A 204 -4.07 9.78 3.79
CA LEU A 204 -4.06 8.41 4.30
C LEU A 204 -2.69 7.80 4.08
N ALA A 205 -2.00 7.47 5.17
CA ALA A 205 -0.75 6.72 5.11
C ALA A 205 -0.94 5.27 5.57
N GLU A 206 -0.17 4.37 4.99
CA GLU A 206 -0.02 2.98 5.47
C GLU A 206 1.47 2.65 5.59
N ASN A 207 1.85 1.98 6.68
CA ASN A 207 3.18 1.43 6.83
C ASN A 207 3.19 0.24 7.82
N VAL A 208 4.35 -0.39 7.99
CA VAL A 208 4.54 -1.46 8.99
C VAL A 208 4.42 -0.90 10.41
N ALA A 209 3.86 -1.66 11.36
CA ALA A 209 3.70 -1.24 12.75
C ALA A 209 5.03 -0.91 13.46
N ALA A 210 6.16 -1.37 12.92
CA ALA A 210 7.48 -0.98 13.41
C ALA A 210 7.76 0.53 13.32
N CYS A 211 7.03 1.29 12.49
CA CYS A 211 7.24 2.74 12.31
C CYS A 211 7.07 3.54 13.60
N HIS A 212 6.24 3.08 14.55
CA HIS A 212 6.04 3.70 15.86
C HIS A 212 6.60 2.86 17.03
N SER A 213 7.50 1.90 16.74
CA SER A 213 8.22 1.17 17.79
C SER A 213 9.05 2.12 18.65
N LYS A 214 9.46 1.67 19.85
CA LYS A 214 10.30 2.48 20.75
C LYS A 214 11.52 3.07 20.05
N LYS A 215 12.11 2.34 19.10
CA LYS A 215 13.27 2.76 18.31
C LYS A 215 12.97 3.97 17.41
N PHE A 216 11.77 4.04 16.85
CA PHE A 216 11.39 5.04 15.85
C PHE A 216 10.33 6.03 16.34
N LEU A 217 10.01 6.00 17.63
CA LEU A 217 8.94 6.82 18.20
C LEU A 217 9.17 8.33 18.02
N VAL A 218 10.44 8.76 18.09
CA VAL A 218 10.80 10.18 17.90
C VAL A 218 10.44 10.63 16.48
N GLN A 219 10.82 9.85 15.46
CA GLN A 219 10.53 10.14 14.06
C GLN A 219 9.04 10.11 13.79
N PHE A 220 8.33 9.14 14.38
CA PHE A 220 6.88 9.03 14.27
C PHE A 220 6.17 10.26 14.83
N ASN A 221 6.53 10.68 16.02
CA ASN A 221 5.96 11.88 16.64
C ASN A 221 6.28 13.13 15.85
N SER A 222 7.53 13.29 15.36
CA SER A 222 7.91 14.40 14.50
C SER A 222 7.07 14.48 13.22
N TRP A 223 6.72 13.33 12.63
CA TRP A 223 5.80 13.29 11.50
C TRP A 223 4.39 13.75 11.88
N LEU A 224 3.84 13.28 13.00
CA LEU A 224 2.53 13.72 13.48
C LEU A 224 2.51 15.22 13.79
N GLU A 225 3.57 15.75 14.37
CA GLU A 225 3.75 17.18 14.63
C GLU A 225 3.79 18.00 13.32
N THR A 226 4.48 17.50 12.29
CA THR A 226 4.49 18.10 10.96
C THR A 226 3.07 18.21 10.40
N LEU A 227 2.31 17.12 10.42
CA LEU A 227 0.92 17.13 9.95
C LEU A 227 0.03 18.10 10.73
N ASN A 228 0.20 18.14 12.06
CA ASN A 228 -0.55 19.08 12.91
C ASN A 228 -0.19 20.54 12.60
N SER A 229 1.08 20.86 12.35
CA SER A 229 1.53 22.22 11.99
C SER A 229 0.98 22.68 10.64
N LEU A 230 0.70 21.76 9.73
CA LEU A 230 0.03 22.00 8.46
C LEU A 230 -1.49 22.21 8.60
N GLY A 231 -2.06 21.94 9.77
CA GLY A 231 -3.49 22.15 10.07
C GLY A 231 -4.32 20.86 10.06
N TYR A 232 -3.71 19.71 9.91
CA TYR A 232 -4.42 18.44 9.94
C TYR A 232 -4.71 17.99 11.38
N LYS A 233 -5.86 17.35 11.56
CA LYS A 233 -6.15 16.52 12.73
C LYS A 233 -5.91 15.06 12.35
N THR A 234 -5.01 14.40 13.08
CA THR A 234 -4.52 13.06 12.74
C THR A 234 -5.01 12.00 13.71
N PHE A 235 -5.44 10.88 13.14
CA PHE A 235 -5.86 9.67 13.83
C PHE A 235 -5.00 8.51 13.30
N TRP A 236 -4.60 7.60 14.15
CA TRP A 236 -3.86 6.43 13.71
C TRP A 236 -4.16 5.21 14.56
N THR A 237 -4.00 4.04 13.97
CA THR A 237 -4.15 2.74 14.64
C THR A 237 -3.43 1.65 13.88
N ASP A 238 -3.13 0.55 14.57
CA ASP A 238 -2.70 -0.68 13.93
C ASP A 238 -3.91 -1.53 13.56
N MET A 239 -3.90 -2.07 12.34
CA MET A 239 -4.95 -2.96 11.84
C MET A 239 -4.30 -4.21 11.23
N ASN A 240 -4.78 -5.38 11.65
CA ASN A 240 -4.33 -6.64 11.08
C ASN A 240 -5.38 -7.16 10.09
N ALA A 241 -4.97 -7.49 8.88
CA ALA A 241 -5.88 -7.93 7.82
C ALA A 241 -6.80 -9.10 8.25
N LYS A 242 -6.31 -10.03 9.10
CA LYS A 242 -7.12 -11.13 9.64
C LYS A 242 -8.29 -10.67 10.49
N ASP A 243 -8.20 -9.49 11.09
CA ASP A 243 -9.24 -8.91 11.92
C ASP A 243 -10.29 -8.15 11.10
N TYR A 244 -10.16 -8.17 9.76
CA TYR A 244 -11.03 -7.51 8.79
C TYR A 244 -11.43 -8.44 7.62
N GLY A 245 -11.49 -9.75 7.89
CA GLY A 245 -12.03 -10.75 6.95
C GLY A 245 -11.04 -11.31 5.92
N ILE A 246 -9.76 -10.98 6.01
CA ILE A 246 -8.73 -11.52 5.10
C ILE A 246 -7.83 -12.49 5.89
N PRO A 247 -7.73 -13.76 5.52
CA PRO A 247 -6.95 -14.76 6.27
C PRO A 247 -5.44 -14.59 6.08
N GLN A 248 -4.94 -13.38 6.40
CA GLN A 248 -3.53 -13.03 6.38
C GLN A 248 -3.13 -12.28 7.64
N SER A 249 -2.08 -12.73 8.32
CA SER A 249 -1.48 -12.04 9.46
C SER A 249 -0.61 -10.89 8.95
N ARG A 250 -1.27 -9.77 8.57
CA ARG A 250 -0.64 -8.56 8.06
C ARG A 250 -1.03 -7.38 8.92
N ASN A 251 -0.18 -7.06 9.89
CA ASN A 251 -0.37 -5.89 10.75
C ASN A 251 0.23 -4.64 10.12
N ARG A 252 -0.54 -3.56 10.03
CA ARG A 252 -0.14 -2.28 9.46
C ARG A 252 -0.67 -1.11 10.27
N THR A 253 0.12 -0.07 10.36
CA THR A 253 -0.31 1.22 10.90
C THR A 253 -0.96 2.02 9.81
N PHE A 254 -2.19 2.47 10.06
CA PHE A 254 -2.91 3.42 9.22
C PHE A 254 -2.93 4.77 9.92
N ILE A 255 -2.58 5.84 9.19
CA ILE A 255 -2.57 7.21 9.67
C ILE A 255 -3.50 8.00 8.77
N LEU A 256 -4.66 8.41 9.31
CA LEU A 256 -5.64 9.25 8.64
C LEU A 256 -5.53 10.68 9.16
N SER A 257 -5.35 11.64 8.27
CA SER A 257 -5.29 13.05 8.63
C SER A 257 -6.32 13.83 7.85
N ILE A 258 -7.10 14.65 8.53
CA ILE A 258 -8.19 15.43 7.95
C ILE A 258 -7.87 16.91 8.17
N LEU A 259 -7.92 17.71 7.10
CA LEU A 259 -7.68 19.16 7.12
C LEU A 259 -8.89 19.88 7.73
N ASN A 260 -9.19 19.55 8.97
CA ASN A 260 -10.23 20.14 9.80
C ASN A 260 -9.92 19.84 11.26
N LYS A 261 -9.62 20.85 12.05
CA LYS A 261 -9.29 20.73 13.48
C LYS A 261 -10.43 20.15 14.32
N ASN A 262 -11.67 20.30 13.86
CA ASN A 262 -12.87 19.77 14.53
C ASN A 262 -13.30 18.40 13.99
N ALA A 263 -12.56 17.81 13.05
CA ALA A 263 -12.86 16.49 12.52
C ALA A 263 -12.89 15.43 13.64
N ASN A 264 -13.81 14.50 13.53
CA ASN A 264 -13.85 13.30 14.34
C ASN A 264 -13.86 12.06 13.45
N TYR A 265 -13.11 11.05 13.83
CA TYR A 265 -13.01 9.79 13.10
C TYR A 265 -12.76 8.63 14.06
N THR A 266 -13.39 7.52 13.78
CA THR A 266 -13.17 6.27 14.52
C THR A 266 -12.90 5.16 13.50
N PHE A 267 -11.80 4.44 13.67
CA PHE A 267 -11.47 3.30 12.82
C PHE A 267 -12.51 2.18 12.98
N PRO A 268 -12.76 1.39 11.93
CA PRO A 268 -13.70 0.28 11.98
C PRO A 268 -13.28 -0.74 13.04
N LYS A 269 -14.28 -1.32 13.73
CA LYS A 269 -14.02 -2.38 14.70
C LYS A 269 -13.64 -3.68 13.99
N PRO A 270 -12.78 -4.50 14.61
CA PRO A 270 -12.50 -5.85 14.12
C PRO A 270 -13.77 -6.68 13.92
N ILE A 271 -13.74 -7.54 12.91
CA ILE A 271 -14.81 -8.51 12.62
C ILE A 271 -14.29 -9.93 12.79
N LYS A 272 -15.20 -10.87 13.02
CA LYS A 272 -14.82 -12.29 13.12
C LYS A 272 -14.34 -12.78 11.76
N LEU A 273 -13.14 -13.38 11.71
CA LEU A 273 -12.64 -14.05 10.53
C LEU A 273 -13.44 -15.34 10.27
N THR A 274 -14.03 -15.44 9.11
CA THR A 274 -14.83 -16.61 8.67
C THR A 274 -14.20 -17.35 7.50
N THR A 275 -13.09 -16.85 6.97
CA THR A 275 -12.34 -17.39 5.84
C THR A 275 -10.98 -17.93 6.27
N CYS A 276 -10.41 -18.84 5.49
CA CYS A 276 -9.07 -19.39 5.68
C CYS A 276 -8.28 -19.33 4.36
N MET A 277 -7.02 -19.76 4.35
CA MET A 277 -6.20 -19.75 3.13
C MET A 277 -6.83 -20.59 2.01
N LYS A 278 -7.43 -21.72 2.34
CA LYS A 278 -8.08 -22.63 1.37
C LYS A 278 -9.09 -21.91 0.48
N ASP A 279 -9.85 -20.96 1.02
CA ASP A 279 -10.87 -20.21 0.28
C ASP A 279 -10.30 -19.30 -0.81
N PHE A 280 -8.97 -19.17 -0.87
CA PHE A 280 -8.23 -18.33 -1.81
C PHE A 280 -7.27 -19.10 -2.70
N LEU A 281 -7.25 -20.42 -2.58
CA LEU A 281 -6.42 -21.27 -3.44
C LEU A 281 -7.16 -21.55 -4.76
N GLU A 282 -6.39 -21.68 -5.82
CA GLU A 282 -6.92 -22.11 -7.12
C GLU A 282 -7.19 -23.63 -7.09
N ASP A 283 -8.27 -24.07 -7.74
CA ASP A 283 -8.65 -25.47 -7.78
C ASP A 283 -7.66 -26.31 -8.60
N GLU A 284 -7.13 -25.73 -9.67
CA GLU A 284 -6.13 -26.35 -10.55
C GLU A 284 -4.84 -25.54 -10.55
N VAL A 285 -3.75 -26.18 -10.21
CA VAL A 285 -2.41 -25.57 -10.14
C VAL A 285 -1.42 -26.44 -10.89
N ASP A 286 -0.53 -25.83 -11.69
CA ASP A 286 0.54 -26.53 -12.41
C ASP A 286 1.43 -27.31 -11.44
N GLU A 287 1.80 -28.55 -11.80
CA GLU A 287 2.59 -29.47 -10.96
C GLU A 287 3.92 -28.88 -10.48
N ARG A 288 4.52 -27.94 -11.22
CA ARG A 288 5.76 -27.24 -10.83
C ARG A 288 5.65 -26.47 -9.51
N TYR A 289 4.45 -26.15 -9.06
CA TYR A 289 4.22 -25.44 -7.80
C TYR A 289 4.10 -26.37 -6.59
N TYR A 290 4.00 -27.68 -6.83
CA TYR A 290 3.99 -28.67 -5.76
C TYR A 290 5.42 -29.03 -5.34
N LEU A 291 5.68 -29.01 -4.03
CA LEU A 291 6.99 -29.35 -3.49
C LEU A 291 7.12 -30.86 -3.26
N ASN A 292 7.91 -31.53 -4.10
CA ASN A 292 8.18 -32.96 -4.03
C ASN A 292 9.61 -33.25 -3.53
N THR A 293 10.00 -32.59 -2.41
CA THR A 293 11.33 -32.79 -1.81
C THR A 293 11.30 -33.87 -0.73
N PRO A 294 12.44 -34.57 -0.43
CA PRO A 294 12.50 -35.57 0.65
C PRO A 294 12.02 -35.00 2.01
N LYS A 295 12.35 -33.75 2.31
CA LYS A 295 11.91 -33.06 3.54
C LYS A 295 10.42 -32.79 3.56
N ALA A 296 9.82 -32.43 2.41
CA ALA A 296 8.38 -32.25 2.31
C ALA A 296 7.65 -33.58 2.53
N LYS A 297 8.11 -34.65 1.89
CA LYS A 297 7.56 -36.03 2.09
C LYS A 297 7.64 -36.47 3.53
N ALA A 298 8.81 -36.35 4.16
CA ALA A 298 8.98 -36.70 5.58
C ALA A 298 8.09 -35.89 6.51
N LEU A 299 7.83 -34.62 6.20
CA LEU A 299 6.88 -33.82 6.95
C LEU A 299 5.45 -34.32 6.78
N ILE A 300 5.05 -34.67 5.54
CA ILE A 300 3.72 -35.22 5.26
C ILE A 300 3.51 -36.51 6.02
N GLU A 301 4.44 -37.48 5.92
CA GLU A 301 4.39 -38.76 6.63
C GLU A 301 4.20 -38.56 8.13
N LYS A 302 5.01 -37.69 8.74
CA LYS A 302 4.90 -37.34 10.16
C LYS A 302 3.55 -36.73 10.54
N LEU A 303 2.93 -35.95 9.66
CA LEU A 303 1.64 -35.32 9.90
C LEU A 303 0.50 -36.33 9.74
N LEU A 304 0.60 -37.23 8.78
CA LEU A 304 -0.36 -38.34 8.59
C LEU A 304 -0.39 -39.27 9.78
N GLU A 305 0.78 -39.65 10.34
CA GLU A 305 0.89 -40.44 11.57
C GLU A 305 0.20 -39.80 12.78
N ARG A 306 0.04 -38.47 12.79
CA ARG A 306 -0.61 -37.69 13.85
C ARG A 306 -2.11 -37.46 13.65
N GLY A 307 -2.73 -38.09 12.63
CA GLY A 307 -4.17 -37.93 12.37
C GLY A 307 -4.53 -36.99 11.22
N GLY A 308 -3.54 -36.58 10.41
CA GLY A 308 -3.77 -35.69 9.25
C GLY A 308 -4.00 -34.24 9.62
N LEU A 309 -4.61 -33.45 8.71
CA LEU A 309 -4.76 -32.00 8.90
C LEU A 309 -5.83 -31.57 9.90
N LYS A 310 -6.76 -32.47 10.24
CA LYS A 310 -7.96 -32.12 11.06
C LYS A 310 -7.63 -31.66 12.49
N ASP A 311 -6.58 -32.26 13.08
CA ASP A 311 -6.19 -32.01 14.46
C ASP A 311 -4.93 -31.12 14.57
N LEU A 312 -4.45 -30.57 13.44
CA LEU A 312 -3.25 -29.76 13.42
C LEU A 312 -3.53 -28.30 13.77
N PRO A 313 -2.57 -27.60 14.40
CA PRO A 313 -2.74 -26.20 14.74
C PRO A 313 -2.97 -25.34 13.48
N ILE A 314 -4.04 -24.56 13.50
CA ILE A 314 -4.47 -23.70 12.40
C ILE A 314 -3.60 -22.42 12.31
N ASN A 315 -3.15 -21.91 13.46
CA ASN A 315 -2.48 -20.61 13.57
C ASN A 315 -0.95 -20.69 13.79
N SER A 316 -0.38 -21.89 13.66
CA SER A 316 1.06 -22.12 13.83
C SER A 316 1.63 -22.89 12.65
N PRO A 317 2.92 -22.74 12.34
CA PRO A 317 3.57 -23.55 11.34
C PRO A 317 3.50 -25.04 11.69
N LEU A 318 3.22 -25.88 10.70
CA LEU A 318 3.17 -27.34 10.84
C LEU A 318 4.57 -27.98 10.94
N GLY A 319 5.54 -27.34 10.32
CA GLY A 319 6.93 -27.78 10.30
C GLY A 319 7.78 -26.93 9.38
N ASN A 320 9.07 -27.24 9.32
CA ASN A 320 10.02 -26.54 8.45
C ASN A 320 10.74 -27.54 7.55
N ILE A 321 10.80 -27.23 6.26
CA ILE A 321 11.40 -28.10 5.24
C ILE A 321 12.77 -27.61 4.76
N THR A 322 13.48 -26.82 5.56
CA THR A 322 14.87 -26.44 5.26
C THR A 322 15.73 -27.73 5.13
N PRO A 323 16.54 -27.87 4.06
CA PRO A 323 17.44 -29.01 3.89
C PRO A 323 18.37 -29.19 5.08
N ALA A 324 18.76 -30.45 5.36
CA ALA A 324 19.54 -30.80 6.54
C ALA A 324 20.99 -30.31 6.52
N ASP A 325 21.51 -30.04 5.33
CA ASP A 325 22.83 -29.45 5.07
C ASP A 325 22.91 -27.93 5.34
N ASN A 326 21.82 -27.32 5.77
CA ASN A 326 21.73 -25.92 6.05
C ASN A 326 21.67 -25.69 7.56
N ASP A 327 22.70 -25.09 8.13
CA ASP A 327 22.83 -24.83 9.59
C ASP A 327 21.78 -23.88 10.16
N LYS A 328 21.02 -23.19 9.30
CA LYS A 328 20.00 -22.21 9.70
C LYS A 328 18.61 -22.57 9.20
N ILE A 329 17.65 -22.63 10.12
CA ILE A 329 16.23 -22.70 9.79
C ILE A 329 15.81 -21.40 9.09
N HIS A 330 15.40 -21.50 7.82
CA HIS A 330 14.91 -20.36 7.09
C HIS A 330 13.41 -20.16 7.31
N GLN A 331 13.02 -18.95 7.66
CA GLN A 331 11.59 -18.59 7.84
C GLN A 331 10.73 -18.94 6.63
N ARG A 332 11.26 -18.77 5.43
CA ARG A 332 10.59 -19.10 4.16
C ARG A 332 10.21 -20.57 3.99
N ASN A 333 10.85 -21.47 4.74
CA ASN A 333 10.63 -22.92 4.65
C ASN A 333 9.63 -23.45 5.69
N TRP A 334 8.96 -22.58 6.42
CA TRP A 334 7.83 -22.96 7.25
C TRP A 334 6.63 -23.33 6.38
N VAL A 335 5.96 -24.42 6.75
CA VAL A 335 4.75 -24.93 6.10
C VAL A 335 3.55 -24.64 6.99
N PHE A 336 2.47 -24.16 6.39
CA PHE A 336 1.26 -23.74 7.10
C PHE A 336 0.06 -24.60 6.70
N ASN A 337 -0.95 -24.67 7.56
CA ASN A 337 -2.20 -25.37 7.31
C ASN A 337 -3.10 -24.52 6.38
N GLU A 338 -3.66 -25.14 5.32
CA GLU A 338 -4.58 -24.45 4.41
C GLU A 338 -5.83 -23.88 5.09
N ASN A 339 -6.28 -24.51 6.19
CA ASN A 339 -7.42 -24.05 6.99
C ASN A 339 -7.04 -22.93 7.96
N GLY A 340 -5.81 -22.44 7.91
CA GLY A 340 -5.28 -21.39 8.78
C GLY A 340 -5.18 -20.02 8.14
N VAL A 341 -4.44 -19.17 8.85
CA VAL A 341 -4.15 -17.79 8.44
C VAL A 341 -2.78 -17.73 7.79
N CYS A 342 -2.70 -17.13 6.59
CA CYS A 342 -1.46 -16.92 5.88
C CYS A 342 -0.53 -15.98 6.67
N PRO A 343 0.78 -16.24 6.75
CA PRO A 343 1.73 -15.24 7.20
C PRO A 343 1.74 -14.03 6.25
N CYS A 344 2.34 -12.93 6.70
CA CYS A 344 2.44 -11.72 5.88
C CYS A 344 3.16 -12.02 4.55
N ILE A 345 2.48 -11.85 3.43
CA ILE A 345 3.06 -11.96 2.09
C ILE A 345 4.00 -10.76 1.90
N THR A 346 5.26 -11.05 1.62
CA THR A 346 6.33 -10.06 1.41
C THR A 346 6.50 -9.72 -0.07
N SER A 347 7.21 -8.66 -0.37
CA SER A 347 7.56 -8.28 -1.75
C SER A 347 8.43 -9.31 -2.48
N THR A 348 9.05 -10.23 -1.74
CA THR A 348 9.86 -11.32 -2.29
C THR A 348 9.09 -12.64 -2.47
N ALA A 349 7.78 -12.64 -2.22
CA ALA A 349 6.96 -13.86 -2.27
C ALA A 349 6.99 -14.56 -3.65
N TYR A 350 7.27 -13.82 -4.73
CA TYR A 350 7.46 -14.41 -6.07
C TYR A 350 8.71 -15.32 -6.17
N LYS A 351 9.71 -15.09 -5.32
CA LYS A 351 10.93 -15.95 -5.20
C LYS A 351 10.78 -16.98 -4.09
N ASP A 352 10.13 -16.59 -3.01
CA ASP A 352 9.99 -17.37 -1.79
C ASP A 352 8.51 -17.39 -1.37
N PRO A 353 7.64 -18.13 -2.10
CA PRO A 353 6.21 -18.20 -1.80
C PRO A 353 5.95 -18.88 -0.45
N THR A 354 4.84 -18.52 0.18
CA THR A 354 4.35 -19.22 1.37
C THR A 354 4.07 -20.69 1.02
N ARG A 355 4.56 -21.61 1.82
CA ARG A 355 4.33 -23.04 1.66
C ARG A 355 3.12 -23.47 2.44
N ILE A 356 2.20 -24.13 1.78
CA ILE A 356 0.92 -24.54 2.34
C ILE A 356 0.82 -26.06 2.19
N MET A 357 0.40 -26.71 3.28
CA MET A 357 -0.05 -28.10 3.24
C MET A 357 -1.51 -28.09 2.80
N ILE A 358 -1.79 -28.73 1.68
CA ILE A 358 -3.15 -28.88 1.16
C ILE A 358 -3.59 -30.33 1.28
N GLU A 359 -4.85 -30.54 1.65
CA GLU A 359 -5.52 -31.82 1.60
C GLU A 359 -6.17 -32.00 0.21
N LYS A 360 -5.35 -32.14 -0.83
CA LYS A 360 -5.86 -32.68 -2.09
C LYS A 360 -5.96 -34.16 -1.90
N GLY A 361 -7.15 -34.71 -2.17
CA GLY A 361 -7.42 -36.14 -2.00
C GLY A 361 -6.24 -36.98 -2.46
N PHE A 362 -5.64 -37.64 -1.52
CA PHE A 362 -4.79 -38.78 -1.82
C PHE A 362 -5.73 -39.85 -2.34
N ASP A 363 -6.10 -39.76 -3.61
CA ASP A 363 -6.61 -40.93 -4.32
C ASP A 363 -5.47 -41.93 -4.35
N HIS A 364 -5.55 -42.84 -3.42
CA HIS A 364 -4.74 -44.02 -3.37
C HIS A 364 -5.19 -44.93 -4.53
N GLU A 365 -4.48 -44.89 -5.64
CA GLU A 365 -4.28 -46.08 -6.45
C GLU A 365 -2.92 -46.72 -6.18
#